data_15fb17879212f478285465b22ee5eb1b
#
_entry.id   15fb17879212f478285465b22ee5eb1b
#
_cell.length_a   1.000
_cell.length_b   1.000
_cell.length_c   1.000
_cell.angle_alpha   90.00
_cell.angle_beta   90.00
_cell.angle_gamma   90.00
#
_symmetry.space_group_name_H-M   'P 1'
#
loop_
_entity.id
_entity.type
_entity.pdbx_description
1 polymer ?
#
loop_
_entity_poly.entity_id
_entity_poly.type
_entity_poly.pdbx_seq_one_letter_code
_entity_poly.pdbx_strand_id
1 'polypeptide(L)'
;KGFIVTFESRFVNSHHDSGHTHGIDFVGPEGTLLVDRGGYTLWPEPDRSGGEAVAQPAIQRGGSAQHYPHVLNFLDCVRTRRKPNSDIATMHRSTSAPLVGAIAYKVGRKLIWDGKAERFTGDEEANRHLTKEYRKPWSLG
;
A
#
# COMPACT_ATOMS: atom_id res chain seq x y z
N LYS A 1 15.99 -10.06 0.81
CA LYS A 1 15.60 -9.61 -0.54
C LYS A 1 15.02 -8.22 -0.40
N GLY A 2 15.54 -7.26 -1.20
CA GLY A 2 15.00 -5.90 -1.23
C GLY A 2 13.89 -5.78 -2.28
N PHE A 3 13.05 -4.78 -2.14
CA PHE A 3 12.05 -4.40 -3.13
C PHE A 3 11.97 -2.87 -3.20
N ILE A 4 11.45 -2.35 -4.29
CA ILE A 4 11.18 -0.93 -4.48
C ILE A 4 9.66 -0.74 -4.43
N VAL A 5 9.22 0.28 -3.70
CA VAL A 5 7.83 0.74 -3.72
C VAL A 5 7.82 2.14 -4.33
N THR A 6 7.01 2.34 -5.34
CA THR A 6 6.69 3.66 -5.87
C THR A 6 5.25 4.01 -5.47
N PHE A 7 5.06 5.21 -4.98
CA PHE A 7 3.72 5.76 -4.72
C PHE A 7 3.47 6.89 -5.69
N GLU A 8 2.40 6.80 -6.44
CA GLU A 8 2.00 7.81 -7.40
C GLU A 8 0.60 8.32 -7.10
N SER A 9 0.43 9.63 -7.12
CA SER A 9 -0.87 10.27 -6.93
C SER A 9 -1.09 11.29 -8.04
N ARG A 10 -2.05 11.03 -8.90
CA ARG A 10 -2.40 11.88 -10.04
C ARG A 10 -3.84 12.32 -9.94
N PHE A 11 -4.06 13.63 -9.83
CA PHE A 11 -5.39 14.22 -9.76
C PHE A 11 -5.81 14.97 -11.04
N VAL A 12 -4.89 15.10 -12.01
CA VAL A 12 -5.06 15.97 -13.17
C VAL A 12 -5.65 15.23 -14.39
N ASN A 13 -5.40 13.94 -14.48
CA ASN A 13 -5.92 13.09 -15.55
C ASN A 13 -6.12 11.66 -15.07
N SER A 14 -6.85 10.86 -15.85
CA SER A 14 -7.13 9.45 -15.56
C SER A 14 -6.21 8.49 -16.34
N HIS A 15 -5.13 9.02 -16.95
CA HIS A 15 -4.16 8.16 -17.63
C HIS A 15 -3.20 7.52 -16.61
N HIS A 16 -3.02 6.23 -16.70
CA HIS A 16 -2.09 5.44 -15.88
C HIS A 16 -1.50 4.30 -16.68
N ASP A 17 -0.35 3.84 -16.25
CA ASP A 17 0.49 2.92 -17.01
C ASP A 17 -0.16 1.52 -17.12
N SER A 18 -0.93 1.11 -16.11
CA SER A 18 -1.61 -0.20 -16.05
C SER A 18 -3.06 -0.20 -16.56
N GLY A 19 -3.56 0.92 -17.11
CA GLY A 19 -4.95 1.02 -17.59
C GLY A 19 -6.02 1.17 -16.50
N HIS A 20 -5.65 1.34 -15.22
CA HIS A 20 -6.55 1.48 -14.07
C HIS A 20 -6.41 2.85 -13.40
N THR A 21 -7.50 3.38 -12.86
CA THR A 21 -7.51 4.70 -12.19
C THR A 21 -6.87 4.66 -10.79
N HIS A 22 -6.75 3.49 -10.22
CA HIS A 22 -6.16 3.26 -8.90
C HIS A 22 -5.86 1.77 -8.77
N GLY A 23 -4.91 1.41 -7.93
CA GLY A 23 -4.53 0.02 -7.70
C GLY A 23 -3.13 -0.09 -7.12
N ILE A 24 -2.69 -1.30 -6.94
CA ILE A 24 -1.33 -1.64 -6.54
C ILE A 24 -0.81 -2.68 -7.51
N ASP A 25 0.30 -2.36 -8.18
CA ASP A 25 1.03 -3.30 -9.01
C ASP A 25 2.14 -3.97 -8.17
N PHE A 26 2.09 -5.29 -8.10
CA PHE A 26 3.16 -6.12 -7.56
C PHE A 26 3.95 -6.72 -8.71
N VAL A 27 5.09 -6.15 -9.01
CA VAL A 27 5.96 -6.60 -10.10
C VAL A 27 6.98 -7.60 -9.56
N GLY A 28 6.92 -8.82 -10.04
CA GLY A 28 7.77 -9.93 -9.63
C GLY A 28 8.45 -10.64 -10.80
N PRO A 29 9.39 -11.53 -10.52
CA PRO A 29 10.10 -12.28 -11.57
C PRO A 29 9.24 -13.30 -12.32
N GLU A 30 8.09 -13.68 -11.77
CA GLU A 30 7.17 -14.68 -12.34
C GLU A 30 5.90 -14.05 -12.93
N GLY A 31 5.75 -12.72 -12.79
CA GLY A 31 4.60 -12.00 -13.31
C GLY A 31 4.32 -10.69 -12.58
N THR A 32 3.32 -10.00 -13.07
CA THR A 32 2.79 -8.76 -12.48
C THR A 32 1.37 -8.98 -12.01
N LEU A 33 1.09 -8.68 -10.75
CA LEU A 33 -0.24 -8.72 -10.16
C LEU A 33 -0.72 -7.29 -9.89
N LEU A 34 -1.76 -6.87 -10.58
CA LEU A 34 -2.53 -5.67 -10.26
C LEU A 34 -3.69 -6.03 -9.32
N VAL A 35 -3.85 -5.26 -8.26
CA VAL A 35 -4.99 -5.36 -7.35
C VAL A 35 -5.65 -4.00 -7.23
N ASP A 36 -6.95 -3.94 -7.45
CA ASP A 36 -7.77 -2.75 -7.24
C ASP A 36 -9.07 -3.08 -6.47
N ARG A 37 -9.99 -2.13 -6.40
CA ARG A 37 -11.31 -2.35 -5.76
C ARG A 37 -12.24 -3.25 -6.58
N GLY A 38 -12.00 -3.40 -7.88
CA GLY A 38 -12.76 -4.24 -8.80
C GLY A 38 -12.33 -5.70 -8.78
N GLY A 39 -11.16 -5.99 -8.23
CA GLY A 39 -10.60 -7.34 -8.20
C GLY A 39 -9.09 -7.39 -8.40
N TYR A 40 -8.63 -8.35 -9.16
CA TYR A 40 -7.23 -8.44 -9.52
C TYR A 40 -7.03 -8.99 -10.94
N THR A 41 -5.89 -8.63 -11.52
CA THR A 41 -5.38 -9.19 -12.77
C THR A 41 -3.95 -9.65 -12.58
N LEU A 42 -3.66 -10.88 -12.91
CA LEU A 42 -2.30 -11.44 -12.91
C LEU A 42 -1.87 -11.66 -14.37
N TRP A 43 -0.77 -11.05 -14.73
CA TRP A 43 -0.04 -11.31 -15.99
C TRP A 43 1.19 -12.14 -15.65
N PRO A 44 1.18 -13.45 -15.96
CA PRO A 44 2.38 -14.27 -15.82
C PRO A 44 3.49 -13.80 -16.75
N GLU A 45 4.76 -13.93 -16.32
CA GLU A 45 5.87 -13.76 -17.24
C GLU A 45 5.82 -14.82 -18.36
N PRO A 46 6.24 -14.47 -19.57
CA PRO A 46 6.31 -15.43 -20.66
C PRO A 46 7.21 -16.61 -20.31
N ASP A 47 6.75 -17.82 -20.62
CA ASP A 47 7.62 -18.99 -20.52
C ASP A 47 8.74 -18.92 -21.55
N ARG A 48 9.96 -19.05 -21.12
CA ARG A 48 11.18 -18.99 -21.94
C ARG A 48 11.94 -20.33 -21.93
N SER A 49 11.38 -21.37 -21.39
CA SER A 49 12.03 -22.68 -21.28
C SER A 49 12.35 -23.31 -22.65
N GLY A 50 11.59 -22.97 -23.69
CA GLY A 50 11.83 -23.40 -25.07
C GLY A 50 12.69 -22.49 -25.92
N GLY A 51 13.31 -21.44 -25.36
CA GLY A 51 14.14 -20.46 -26.08
C GLY A 51 13.38 -19.30 -26.71
N GLU A 52 12.09 -19.46 -27.04
CA GLU A 52 11.19 -18.38 -27.44
C GLU A 52 10.24 -18.03 -26.29
N ALA A 53 9.93 -16.75 -26.15
CA ALA A 53 8.99 -16.29 -25.13
C ALA A 53 7.55 -16.64 -25.52
N VAL A 54 6.94 -17.56 -24.79
CA VAL A 54 5.53 -17.92 -24.96
C VAL A 54 4.66 -17.11 -23.99
N ALA A 55 3.88 -16.20 -24.53
CA ALA A 55 2.95 -15.40 -23.73
C ALA A 55 1.90 -16.28 -23.06
N GLN A 56 1.69 -16.08 -21.76
CA GLN A 56 0.64 -16.77 -21.02
C GLN A 56 -0.59 -15.85 -20.88
N PRO A 57 -1.81 -16.42 -20.88
CA PRO A 57 -3.03 -15.62 -20.74
C PRO A 57 -3.09 -14.98 -19.35
N ALA A 58 -3.56 -13.74 -19.31
CA ALA A 58 -3.84 -13.06 -18.06
C ALA A 58 -4.96 -13.76 -17.27
N ILE A 59 -4.75 -13.90 -15.98
CA ILE A 59 -5.76 -14.42 -15.05
C ILE A 59 -6.47 -13.23 -14.41
N GLN A 60 -7.78 -13.12 -14.62
CA GLN A 60 -8.58 -12.05 -14.04
C GLN A 60 -9.63 -12.62 -13.09
N ARG A 61 -9.81 -11.95 -11.96
CA ARG A 61 -10.95 -12.17 -11.07
C ARG A 61 -11.57 -10.83 -10.67
N GLY A 62 -12.82 -10.66 -11.06
CA GLY A 62 -13.64 -9.57 -10.57
C GLY A 62 -13.89 -9.71 -9.07
N GLY A 63 -13.89 -8.59 -8.36
CA GLY A 63 -14.34 -8.47 -6.98
C GLY A 63 -15.78 -7.96 -6.95
N SER A 64 -16.57 -8.41 -5.98
CA SER A 64 -17.81 -7.71 -5.62
C SER A 64 -17.46 -6.47 -4.81
N ALA A 65 -18.42 -5.56 -4.65
CA ALA A 65 -18.28 -4.38 -3.79
C ALA A 65 -17.75 -4.80 -2.40
N GLN A 66 -16.45 -4.67 -2.21
CA GLN A 66 -15.74 -5.19 -1.03
C GLN A 66 -16.07 -4.42 0.26
N HIS A 67 -16.78 -3.30 0.13
CA HIS A 67 -17.13 -2.46 1.27
C HIS A 67 -18.06 -3.19 2.25
N TYR A 68 -19.11 -3.83 1.75
CA TYR A 68 -20.07 -4.53 2.59
C TYR A 68 -19.48 -5.72 3.37
N PRO A 69 -18.74 -6.65 2.76
CA PRO A 69 -18.04 -7.71 3.48
C PRO A 69 -17.05 -7.17 4.53
N HIS A 70 -16.38 -6.06 4.24
CA HIS A 70 -15.46 -5.43 5.17
C HIS A 70 -16.17 -4.91 6.43
N VAL A 71 -17.30 -4.23 6.27
CA VAL A 71 -18.14 -3.76 7.39
C VAL A 71 -18.68 -4.94 8.21
N LEU A 72 -19.17 -6.00 7.56
CA LEU A 72 -19.64 -7.20 8.24
C LEU A 72 -18.53 -7.88 9.05
N ASN A 73 -17.32 -7.97 8.50
CA ASN A 73 -16.18 -8.51 9.23
C ASN A 73 -15.90 -7.69 10.50
N PHE A 74 -15.91 -6.36 10.41
CA PHE A 74 -15.73 -5.50 11.57
C PHE A 74 -16.81 -5.72 12.64
N LEU A 75 -18.08 -5.72 12.26
CA LEU A 75 -19.21 -5.93 13.17
C LEU A 75 -19.17 -7.32 13.84
N ASP A 76 -18.80 -8.35 13.09
CA ASP A 76 -18.60 -9.69 13.65
C ASP A 76 -17.45 -9.72 14.67
N CYS A 77 -16.35 -9.07 14.36
CA CYS A 77 -15.21 -8.96 15.27
C CYS A 77 -15.54 -8.16 16.55
N VAL A 78 -16.39 -7.14 16.45
CA VAL A 78 -16.91 -6.43 17.65
C VAL A 78 -17.67 -7.39 18.57
N ARG A 79 -18.51 -8.28 18.02
CA ARG A 79 -19.29 -9.26 18.79
C ARG A 79 -18.43 -10.40 19.33
N THR A 80 -17.56 -10.93 18.49
CA THR A 80 -16.79 -12.17 18.80
C THR A 80 -15.45 -11.90 19.46
N ARG A 81 -14.99 -10.64 19.47
CA ARG A 81 -13.66 -10.22 19.91
C ARG A 81 -12.52 -10.87 19.12
N ARG A 82 -12.79 -11.40 17.94
CA ARG A 82 -11.76 -11.87 17.02
C ARG A 82 -11.02 -10.71 16.36
N LYS A 83 -9.82 -10.98 15.91
CA LYS A 83 -9.02 -10.01 15.17
C LYS A 83 -9.67 -9.74 13.80
N PRO A 84 -9.93 -8.48 13.42
CA PRO A 84 -10.48 -8.14 12.12
C PRO A 84 -9.44 -8.32 11.00
N ASN A 85 -9.91 -8.49 9.77
CA ASN A 85 -9.03 -8.55 8.59
C ASN A 85 -8.15 -7.30 8.46
N SER A 86 -8.71 -6.13 8.77
CA SER A 86 -8.00 -4.86 8.82
C SER A 86 -7.68 -4.49 10.27
N ASP A 87 -6.82 -5.27 10.91
CA ASP A 87 -6.41 -4.96 12.28
C ASP A 87 -5.52 -3.73 12.34
N ILE A 88 -5.54 -3.07 13.51
CA ILE A 88 -4.87 -1.78 13.69
C ILE A 88 -3.36 -1.85 13.43
N ALA A 89 -2.69 -2.92 13.83
CA ALA A 89 -1.24 -3.05 13.64
C ALA A 89 -0.87 -3.19 12.16
N THR A 90 -1.66 -3.95 11.39
CA THR A 90 -1.48 -4.08 9.94
C THR A 90 -1.79 -2.76 9.23
N MET A 91 -2.88 -2.10 9.61
CA MET A 91 -3.27 -0.84 9.01
C MET A 91 -2.30 0.29 9.35
N HIS A 92 -1.78 0.33 10.56
CA HIS A 92 -0.74 1.28 10.96
C HIS A 92 0.50 1.17 10.05
N ARG A 93 1.02 -0.04 9.86
CA ARG A 93 2.17 -0.28 8.96
C ARG A 93 1.89 0.12 7.52
N SER A 94 0.72 -0.25 6.99
CA SER A 94 0.34 0.08 5.61
C SER A 94 0.20 1.59 5.41
N THR A 95 -0.38 2.28 6.39
CA THR A 95 -0.58 3.74 6.34
C THR A 95 0.72 4.50 6.58
N SER A 96 1.65 3.94 7.35
CA SER A 96 2.95 4.58 7.60
C SER A 96 3.76 4.77 6.31
N ALA A 97 3.70 3.84 5.36
CA ALA A 97 4.49 3.93 4.14
C ALA A 97 4.23 5.21 3.33
N PRO A 98 3.00 5.56 2.93
CA PRO A 98 2.72 6.81 2.22
C PRO A 98 2.98 8.06 3.08
N LEU A 99 2.78 7.99 4.40
CA LEU A 99 3.04 9.12 5.29
C LEU A 99 4.54 9.41 5.41
N VAL A 100 5.38 8.38 5.53
CA VAL A 100 6.84 8.51 5.51
C VAL A 100 7.31 9.11 4.18
N GLY A 101 6.72 8.68 3.05
CA GLY A 101 6.97 9.27 1.74
C GLY A 101 6.57 10.75 1.65
N ALA A 102 5.43 11.12 2.22
CA ALA A 102 4.97 12.51 2.26
C ALA A 102 5.91 13.41 3.10
N ILE A 103 6.46 12.88 4.20
CA ILE A 103 7.46 13.61 5.00
C ILE A 103 8.74 13.79 4.18
N ALA A 104 9.23 12.74 3.48
CA ALA A 104 10.41 12.84 2.63
C ALA A 104 10.22 13.89 1.52
N TYR A 105 9.06 13.93 0.90
CA TYR A 105 8.70 14.97 -0.08
C TYR A 105 8.73 16.37 0.56
N LYS A 106 8.15 16.53 1.74
CA LYS A 106 8.09 17.82 2.45
C LYS A 106 9.45 18.36 2.81
N VAL A 107 10.37 17.52 3.28
CA VAL A 107 11.74 17.93 3.66
C VAL A 107 12.69 17.96 2.46
N GLY A 108 12.27 17.47 1.29
CA GLY A 108 12.98 17.59 0.02
C GLY A 108 14.26 16.74 -0.09
N ARG A 109 14.36 15.64 0.65
CA ARG A 109 15.55 14.79 0.65
C ARG A 109 15.26 13.33 0.92
N LYS A 110 16.24 12.47 0.59
CA LYS A 110 16.21 11.06 0.95
C LYS A 110 16.28 10.90 2.47
N LEU A 111 15.41 10.08 3.01
CA LEU A 111 15.35 9.73 4.43
C LEU A 111 15.60 8.22 4.62
N ILE A 112 16.10 7.86 5.80
CA ILE A 112 16.25 6.47 6.23
C ILE A 112 15.26 6.21 7.35
N TRP A 113 14.30 5.33 7.10
CA TRP A 113 13.27 4.97 8.06
C TRP A 113 13.65 3.70 8.83
N ASP A 114 13.63 3.77 10.14
CA ASP A 114 13.68 2.60 11.02
C ASP A 114 12.24 2.17 11.37
N GLY A 115 11.76 1.11 10.71
CA GLY A 115 10.40 0.62 10.92
C GLY A 115 10.17 -0.05 12.29
N LYS A 116 11.23 -0.36 13.05
CA LYS A 116 11.13 -0.89 14.40
C LYS A 116 11.05 0.22 15.44
N ALA A 117 11.88 1.24 15.26
CA ALA A 117 11.88 2.42 16.13
C ALA A 117 10.78 3.44 15.72
N GLU A 118 10.16 3.25 14.56
CA GLU A 118 9.17 4.14 13.96
C GLU A 118 9.65 5.62 13.91
N ARG A 119 10.90 5.79 13.44
CA ARG A 119 11.51 7.11 13.31
C ARG A 119 12.53 7.16 12.18
N PHE A 120 12.84 8.36 11.73
CA PHE A 120 13.93 8.59 10.78
C PHE A 120 15.29 8.56 11.50
N THR A 121 16.21 7.79 10.97
CA THR A 121 17.57 7.67 11.49
C THR A 121 18.37 8.91 11.16
N GLY A 122 18.87 9.60 12.20
CA GLY A 122 19.77 10.74 12.03
C GLY A 122 19.12 12.01 11.44
N ASP A 123 17.79 12.13 11.46
CA ASP A 123 17.07 13.28 10.90
C ASP A 123 15.98 13.81 11.85
N GLU A 124 16.38 14.71 12.75
CA GLU A 124 15.47 15.28 13.75
C GLU A 124 14.44 16.26 13.14
N GLU A 125 14.74 16.88 12.01
CA GLU A 125 13.76 17.70 11.31
C GLU A 125 12.61 16.84 10.77
N ALA A 126 12.94 15.73 10.11
CA ALA A 126 11.94 14.78 9.63
C ALA A 126 11.13 14.17 10.79
N ASN A 127 11.80 13.83 11.91
CA ASN A 127 11.16 13.28 13.10
C ASN A 127 10.13 14.23 13.72
N ARG A 128 10.31 15.53 13.65
CA ARG A 128 9.30 16.50 14.11
C ARG A 128 7.98 16.43 13.34
N HIS A 129 7.99 15.89 12.13
CA HIS A 129 6.78 15.70 11.33
C HIS A 129 6.02 14.41 11.64
N LEU A 130 6.55 13.53 12.47
CA LEU A 130 5.85 12.31 12.91
C LEU A 130 4.72 12.61 13.91
N THR A 131 4.76 13.76 14.53
CA THR A 131 3.76 14.21 15.48
C THR A 131 3.25 15.59 15.10
N LYS A 132 2.14 15.98 15.67
CA LYS A 132 1.63 17.35 15.59
C LYS A 132 1.25 17.86 16.96
N GLU A 133 1.37 19.16 17.16
CA GLU A 133 0.82 19.80 18.34
C GLU A 133 -0.71 19.76 18.28
N TYR A 134 -1.34 19.26 19.34
CA TYR A 134 -2.77 19.18 19.44
C TYR A 134 -3.36 20.47 20.03
N ARG A 135 -4.51 20.86 19.52
CA ARG A 135 -5.25 21.99 20.07
C ARG A 135 -5.69 21.67 21.50
N LYS A 136 -5.39 22.56 22.44
CA LYS A 136 -5.88 22.45 23.82
C LYS A 136 -7.41 22.33 23.87
N PRO A 137 -7.96 21.51 24.77
CA PRO A 137 -7.31 20.76 25.85
C PRO A 137 -6.84 19.34 25.46
N TRP A 138 -6.87 18.98 24.19
CA TRP A 138 -6.61 17.63 23.71
C TRP A 138 -5.12 17.27 23.71
N SER A 139 -4.78 16.11 24.21
CA SER A 139 -3.44 15.51 24.11
C SER A 139 -3.58 14.01 23.86
N LEU A 140 -2.60 13.44 23.16
CA LEU A 140 -2.39 11.99 23.22
C LEU A 140 -1.56 11.74 24.47
N GLY A 141 -2.10 10.91 25.38
CA GLY A 141 -1.47 10.58 26.64
C GLY A 141 -0.11 9.90 26.49
#